data_d349df39bfe27b764855d2a3552197d1
#
_entry.id   d349df39bfe27b764855d2a3552197d1
#
_cell.length_a   1.000
_cell.length_b   1.000
_cell.length_c   1.000
_cell.angle_alpha   90.00
_cell.angle_beta   90.00
_cell.angle_gamma   90.00
#
_symmetry.space_group_name_H-M   'P 1'
#
loop_
_entity.id
_entity.type
_entity.pdbx_description
1 polymer ?
#
loop_
_entity_poly.entity_id
_entity_poly.type
_entity_poly.pdbx_seq_one_letter_code
_entity_poly.pdbx_strand_id
1 'polypeptide(L)'
;MKLGRAAKSTIADLVYAILTSNPKISTDNVSLFDKAKHANVLESAAMDVASLDKARQLMRVQKEGERHLNIRPAFVLVPTAMESVANQVIRSSSVKGADINAGIINPVKD
;
A
#
# COMPACT_ATOMS: atom_id res chain seq x y z
N MET A 1 -31.38 -4.20 4.82
CA MET A 1 -31.73 -5.50 5.40
C MET A 1 -30.57 -6.08 6.19
N LYS A 2 -30.87 -6.59 7.38
CA LYS A 2 -29.84 -7.12 8.28
C LYS A 2 -29.04 -8.28 7.69
N LEU A 3 -29.70 -9.18 6.96
CA LEU A 3 -29.05 -10.35 6.37
C LEU A 3 -28.03 -9.95 5.29
N GLY A 4 -28.36 -8.99 4.45
CA GLY A 4 -27.43 -8.49 3.43
C GLY A 4 -26.20 -7.81 4.02
N ARG A 5 -26.39 -7.05 5.09
CA ARG A 5 -25.26 -6.43 5.81
C ARG A 5 -24.37 -7.47 6.47
N ALA A 6 -24.96 -8.49 7.08
CA ALA A 6 -24.20 -9.56 7.70
C ALA A 6 -23.35 -10.32 6.68
N ALA A 7 -23.92 -10.61 5.50
CA ALA A 7 -23.16 -11.26 4.42
C ALA A 7 -21.99 -10.41 3.94
N LYS A 8 -22.18 -9.11 3.72
CA LYS A 8 -21.11 -8.19 3.33
C LYS A 8 -20.04 -8.07 4.40
N SER A 9 -20.46 -7.99 5.68
CA SER A 9 -19.51 -7.92 6.80
C SER A 9 -18.66 -9.18 6.89
N THR A 10 -19.26 -10.36 6.68
CA THR A 10 -18.52 -11.63 6.69
C THR A 10 -17.47 -11.66 5.58
N ILE A 11 -17.80 -11.21 4.38
CA ILE A 11 -16.84 -11.14 3.26
C ILE A 11 -15.71 -10.16 3.60
N ALA A 12 -16.02 -8.98 4.14
CA ALA A 12 -15.03 -8.01 4.54
C ALA A 12 -14.10 -8.56 5.63
N ASP A 13 -14.65 -9.26 6.63
CA ASP A 13 -13.88 -9.87 7.71
C ASP A 13 -12.90 -10.90 7.18
N LEU A 14 -13.30 -11.71 6.20
CA LEU A 14 -12.42 -12.67 5.56
C LEU A 14 -11.25 -12.01 4.83
N VAL A 15 -11.51 -10.92 4.12
CA VAL A 15 -10.47 -10.16 3.42
C VAL A 15 -9.49 -9.54 4.42
N TYR A 16 -10.00 -8.87 5.46
CA TYR A 16 -9.14 -8.25 6.48
C TYR A 16 -8.36 -9.29 7.28
N ALA A 17 -8.93 -10.46 7.54
CA ALA A 17 -8.22 -11.55 8.20
C ALA A 17 -6.99 -11.98 7.40
N ILE A 18 -7.10 -12.06 6.08
CA ILE A 18 -5.96 -12.38 5.22
C ILE A 18 -4.89 -11.27 5.29
N LEU A 19 -5.30 -10.01 5.23
CA LEU A 19 -4.37 -8.88 5.28
C LEU A 19 -3.63 -8.80 6.62
N THR A 20 -4.28 -9.13 7.73
CA THR A 20 -3.69 -9.00 9.06
C THR A 20 -2.94 -10.24 9.53
N SER A 21 -3.35 -11.43 9.12
CA SER A 21 -2.69 -12.69 9.54
C SER A 21 -1.50 -13.08 8.69
N ASN A 22 -1.38 -12.51 7.50
CA ASN A 22 -0.28 -12.78 6.57
C ASN A 22 -0.06 -14.28 6.33
N PRO A 23 -1.09 -15.01 5.86
CA PRO A 23 -1.00 -16.46 5.70
C PRO A 23 -0.01 -16.85 4.61
N LYS A 24 0.46 -18.08 4.68
CA LYS A 24 1.32 -18.63 3.64
C LYS A 24 0.49 -19.02 2.42
N ILE A 25 1.03 -18.75 1.25
CA ILE A 25 0.42 -19.14 -0.02
C ILE A 25 0.74 -20.63 -0.27
N SER A 26 -0.27 -21.41 -0.64
CA SER A 26 -0.12 -22.85 -0.78
C SER A 26 0.81 -23.27 -1.93
N THR A 27 0.97 -22.42 -2.95
CA THR A 27 1.80 -22.74 -4.12
C THR A 27 3.30 -22.73 -3.84
N ASP A 28 3.77 -21.84 -2.96
CA ASP A 28 5.19 -21.70 -2.66
C ASP A 28 5.52 -21.78 -1.17
N ASN A 29 4.49 -21.92 -0.33
CA ASN A 29 4.60 -22.00 1.13
C ASN A 29 5.30 -20.76 1.74
N VAL A 30 5.18 -19.61 1.10
CA VAL A 30 5.72 -18.34 1.57
C VAL A 30 4.58 -17.41 1.99
N SER A 31 4.78 -16.63 3.04
CA SER A 31 3.77 -15.67 3.50
C SER A 31 3.36 -14.72 2.39
N LEU A 32 2.09 -14.33 2.37
CA LEU A 32 1.55 -13.42 1.35
C LEU A 32 2.37 -12.14 1.24
N PHE A 33 2.67 -11.52 2.37
CA PHE A 33 3.57 -10.37 2.42
C PHE A 33 4.95 -10.84 2.83
N ASP A 34 5.89 -10.82 1.88
CA ASP A 34 7.25 -11.30 2.09
C ASP A 34 8.24 -10.41 1.35
N LYS A 35 9.30 -10.04 2.05
CA LYS A 35 10.31 -9.13 1.52
C LYS A 35 11.22 -9.81 0.49
N ALA A 36 11.59 -11.04 0.77
CA ALA A 36 12.62 -11.73 -0.02
C ALA A 36 12.07 -12.34 -1.31
N LYS A 37 11.01 -13.13 -1.22
CA LYS A 37 10.49 -13.88 -2.38
C LYS A 37 9.41 -13.13 -3.13
N HIS A 38 8.45 -12.55 -2.40
CA HIS A 38 7.37 -11.80 -3.06
C HIS A 38 7.74 -10.35 -3.32
N ALA A 39 8.73 -9.82 -2.63
CA ALA A 39 9.22 -8.45 -2.80
C ALA A 39 8.10 -7.41 -2.71
N ASN A 40 7.17 -7.62 -1.80
CA ASN A 40 6.00 -6.77 -1.64
C ASN A 40 5.89 -6.12 -0.26
N VAL A 41 7.00 -6.09 0.48
CA VAL A 41 7.08 -5.47 1.80
C VAL A 41 8.25 -4.52 1.84
N LEU A 42 8.00 -3.31 2.28
CA LEU A 42 9.04 -2.32 2.59
C LEU A 42 9.43 -2.39 4.06
N GLU A 43 10.52 -1.74 4.39
CA GLU A 43 10.90 -1.56 5.77
C GLU A 43 9.92 -0.64 6.47
N SER A 44 9.76 -0.85 7.78
CA SER A 44 8.86 -0.04 8.59
C SER A 44 9.28 1.43 8.55
N ALA A 45 8.37 2.30 8.18
CA ALA A 45 8.61 3.73 8.09
C ALA A 45 7.29 4.49 8.33
N ALA A 46 7.42 5.73 8.77
CA ALA A 46 6.26 6.60 8.87
C ALA A 46 5.68 6.88 7.49
N MET A 47 4.38 7.12 7.42
CA MET A 47 3.72 7.46 6.17
C MET A 47 4.06 8.89 5.76
N ASP A 48 4.80 9.02 4.68
CA ASP A 48 5.12 10.31 4.07
C ASP A 48 5.25 10.14 2.56
N VAL A 49 5.60 11.23 1.86
CA VAL A 49 5.76 11.17 0.40
C VAL A 49 6.85 10.19 0.00
N ALA A 50 7.96 10.17 0.73
CA ALA A 50 9.08 9.29 0.41
C ALA A 50 8.72 7.82 0.57
N SER A 51 8.04 7.44 1.65
CA SER A 51 7.63 6.04 1.87
C SER A 51 6.60 5.58 0.86
N LEU A 52 5.64 6.42 0.51
CA LEU A 52 4.65 6.11 -0.52
C LEU A 52 5.28 6.03 -1.91
N ASP A 53 6.26 6.86 -2.20
CA ASP A 53 6.99 6.78 -3.48
C ASP A 53 7.77 5.47 -3.59
N LYS A 54 8.42 5.03 -2.51
CA LYS A 54 9.09 3.73 -2.48
C LYS A 54 8.10 2.59 -2.70
N ALA A 55 6.93 2.66 -2.08
CA ALA A 55 5.88 1.65 -2.27
C ALA A 55 5.41 1.62 -3.73
N ARG A 56 5.23 2.77 -4.34
CA ARG A 56 4.87 2.89 -5.75
C ARG A 56 5.94 2.26 -6.63
N GLN A 57 7.20 2.55 -6.38
CA GLN A 57 8.32 1.96 -7.12
C GLN A 57 8.34 0.44 -6.98
N LEU A 58 8.12 -0.06 -5.76
CA LEU A 58 8.08 -1.50 -5.50
C LEU A 58 7.00 -2.19 -6.32
N MET A 59 5.81 -1.59 -6.43
CA MET A 59 4.74 -2.13 -7.25
C MET A 59 5.10 -2.14 -8.74
N ARG A 60 5.77 -1.10 -9.21
CA ARG A 60 6.10 -0.98 -10.63
C ARG A 60 7.20 -1.91 -11.08
N VAL A 61 8.08 -2.35 -10.17
CA VAL A 61 9.14 -3.29 -10.50
C VAL A 61 8.77 -4.75 -10.26
N GLN A 62 7.53 -5.03 -9.85
CA GLN A 62 7.06 -6.41 -9.70
C GLN A 62 7.12 -7.14 -11.04
N LYS A 63 7.50 -8.42 -10.97
CA LYS A 63 7.71 -9.24 -12.16
C LYS A 63 6.91 -10.53 -12.09
N GLU A 64 6.54 -11.03 -13.27
CA GLU A 64 6.12 -12.41 -13.45
C GLU A 64 7.21 -13.10 -14.29
N GLY A 65 7.99 -13.97 -13.63
CA GLY A 65 9.22 -14.46 -14.21
C GLY A 65 10.21 -13.33 -14.46
N GLU A 66 10.58 -13.07 -15.69
CA GLU A 66 11.48 -11.96 -16.06
C GLU A 66 10.74 -10.74 -16.61
N ARG A 67 9.43 -10.83 -16.75
CA ARG A 67 8.62 -9.75 -17.33
C ARG A 67 8.15 -8.79 -16.24
N HIS A 68 8.40 -7.51 -16.40
CA HIS A 68 7.86 -6.48 -15.54
C HIS A 68 6.36 -6.32 -15.78
N LEU A 69 5.59 -6.32 -14.68
CA LEU A 69 4.13 -6.16 -14.74
C LEU A 69 3.69 -4.70 -14.83
N ASN A 70 4.56 -3.77 -14.43
CA ASN A 70 4.28 -2.34 -14.44
C ASN A 70 2.97 -1.98 -13.70
N ILE A 71 2.78 -2.57 -12.51
CA ILE A 71 1.59 -2.37 -11.70
C ILE A 71 1.60 -0.95 -11.13
N ARG A 72 0.46 -0.27 -11.24
CA ARG A 72 0.28 1.06 -10.68
C ARG A 72 -0.64 1.00 -9.45
N PRO A 73 -0.30 1.70 -8.36
CA PRO A 73 -1.19 1.76 -7.22
C PRO A 73 -2.46 2.52 -7.56
N ALA A 74 -3.59 2.02 -7.08
CA ALA A 74 -4.90 2.66 -7.25
C ALA A 74 -5.48 3.11 -5.90
N PHE A 75 -5.21 2.36 -4.84
CA PHE A 75 -5.76 2.61 -3.51
C PHE A 75 -4.70 2.49 -2.45
N VAL A 76 -4.85 3.28 -1.40
CA VAL A 76 -4.07 3.17 -0.16
C VAL A 76 -5.04 2.78 0.96
N LEU A 77 -4.79 1.64 1.57
CA LEU A 77 -5.58 1.15 2.69
C LEU A 77 -4.87 1.50 4.00
N VAL A 78 -5.52 2.30 4.84
CA VAL A 78 -4.95 2.77 6.10
C VAL A 78 -5.96 2.59 7.23
N PRO A 79 -5.49 2.47 8.49
CA PRO A 79 -6.39 2.54 9.65
C PRO A 79 -7.06 3.93 9.73
N THR A 80 -8.22 3.98 10.36
CA THR A 80 -8.98 5.24 10.52
C THR A 80 -8.13 6.34 11.19
N ALA A 81 -7.29 5.97 12.14
CA ALA A 81 -6.41 6.92 12.83
C ALA A 81 -5.41 7.61 11.91
N MET A 82 -5.09 7.02 10.77
CA MET A 82 -4.13 7.56 9.80
C MET A 82 -4.78 8.19 8.58
N GLU A 83 -6.10 8.28 8.54
CA GLU A 83 -6.83 8.79 7.38
C GLU A 83 -6.42 10.22 7.03
N SER A 84 -6.32 11.10 8.03
CA SER A 84 -5.91 12.49 7.83
C SER A 84 -4.49 12.60 7.29
N VAL A 85 -3.56 11.81 7.84
CA VAL A 85 -2.17 11.79 7.38
C VAL A 85 -2.09 11.30 5.95
N ALA A 86 -2.80 10.24 5.61
CA ALA A 86 -2.84 9.70 4.25
C ALA A 86 -3.37 10.74 3.26
N ASN A 87 -4.45 11.43 3.60
CA ASN A 87 -5.01 12.48 2.76
C ASN A 87 -4.03 13.63 2.55
N GLN A 88 -3.35 14.07 3.61
CA GLN A 88 -2.35 15.12 3.50
C GLN A 88 -1.19 14.72 2.58
N VAL A 89 -0.68 13.51 2.74
CA VAL A 89 0.44 13.02 1.95
C VAL A 89 0.05 12.85 0.48
N ILE A 90 -1.10 12.23 0.21
CA ILE A 90 -1.51 11.94 -1.17
C ILE A 90 -1.89 13.21 -1.92
N ARG A 91 -2.53 14.16 -1.26
CA ARG A 91 -3.02 15.40 -1.89
C ARG A 91 -2.03 16.55 -1.84
N SER A 92 -0.95 16.40 -1.08
CA SER A 92 0.08 17.44 -0.99
C SER A 92 0.74 17.66 -2.36
N SER A 93 0.91 18.92 -2.73
CA SER A 93 1.59 19.28 -3.98
C SER A 93 3.10 19.42 -3.82
N SER A 94 3.59 19.47 -2.58
CA SER A 94 5.01 19.60 -2.27
C SER A 94 5.40 18.75 -1.09
N VAL A 95 6.68 18.40 -0.97
CA VAL A 95 7.20 17.59 0.12
C VAL A 95 7.32 18.46 1.37
N LYS A 96 6.67 18.01 2.46
CA LYS A 96 6.74 18.69 3.75
C LYS A 96 8.16 18.59 4.32
N GLY A 97 8.67 19.70 4.82
CA GLY A 97 10.00 19.77 5.38
C GLY A 97 11.10 20.07 4.36
N ALA A 98 10.76 20.11 3.07
CA ALA A 98 11.66 20.60 2.06
C ALA A 98 11.89 22.10 2.21
N ASP A 99 12.98 22.60 1.67
CA ASP A 99 13.23 24.04 1.63
C ASP A 99 12.03 24.72 0.95
N ILE A 100 11.57 25.82 1.54
CA ILE A 100 10.39 26.54 1.09
C ILE A 100 10.46 26.90 -0.40
N ASN A 101 11.64 27.18 -0.88
CA ASN A 101 11.86 27.61 -2.25
C ASN A 101 12.28 26.48 -3.19
N ALA A 102 12.31 25.25 -2.69
CA ALA A 102 12.82 24.13 -3.46
C ALA A 102 11.91 23.70 -4.62
N GLY A 103 10.61 23.99 -4.52
CA GLY A 103 9.67 23.61 -5.57
C GLY A 103 9.56 22.12 -5.80
N ILE A 104 9.79 21.32 -4.78
CA ILE A 104 9.74 19.87 -4.87
C ILE A 104 8.29 19.43 -5.03
N ILE A 105 8.00 18.74 -6.11
CA ILE A 105 6.66 18.25 -6.41
C ILE A 105 6.47 16.85 -5.78
N ASN A 106 5.29 16.64 -5.19
CA ASN A 106 4.93 15.33 -4.64
C ASN A 106 4.68 14.35 -5.79
N PRO A 107 5.51 13.29 -5.95
CA PRO A 107 5.38 12.37 -7.07
C PRO A 107 4.18 11.43 -6.96
N VAL A 108 3.52 11.35 -5.79
CA VAL A 108 2.36 10.47 -5.57
C VAL A 108 1.05 11.24 -5.55
N LYS A 109 1.08 12.53 -5.81
CA LYS A 109 -0.14 13.33 -5.91
C LYS A 109 -0.92 12.96 -7.17
N ASP A 110 -2.22 12.87 -7.03
CA ASP A 110 -3.14 12.62 -8.15
C ASP A 110 -3.14 13.77 -9.16
#